data_022516674ca3408f41e3964b68120d5b
#
_entry.id   022516674ca3408f41e3964b68120d5b
#
_cell.length_a   1.000
_cell.length_b   1.000
_cell.length_c   1.000
_cell.angle_alpha   90.00
_cell.angle_beta   90.00
_cell.angle_gamma   90.00
#
_symmetry.space_group_name_H-M   'P 1'
#
loop_
_entity.id
_entity.type
_entity.pdbx_description
1 polymer ?
#
loop_
_entity_poly.entity_id
_entity_poly.type
_entity_poly.pdbx_seq_one_letter_code
_entity_poly.pdbx_strand_id
1 'polypeptide(L)'
;VNEANEKRVIMNVEITRFKVKKGKAARVDEWMRFLNEHMEDVLVTLEGEKMYVETIFREHLNGEEYLYWYSVQGIGGQEVEQSEHWIDKKHLEFWNECIDETFRPVDLQTEVVMIPERVRKSME
;
A
#
# COMPACT_ATOMS: atom_id res chain seq x y z
N VAL A 1 7.59 -30.64 0.06
CA VAL A 1 7.41 -29.63 1.12
C VAL A 1 8.15 -28.36 0.79
N ASN A 2 9.44 -28.49 0.48
CA ASN A 2 10.26 -27.32 0.17
C ASN A 2 9.82 -26.61 -1.12
N GLU A 3 9.47 -27.37 -2.13
CA GLU A 3 8.98 -26.84 -3.39
C GLU A 3 7.68 -26.04 -3.21
N ALA A 4 6.75 -26.57 -2.43
CA ALA A 4 5.50 -25.88 -2.13
C ALA A 4 5.74 -24.60 -1.34
N ASN A 5 6.69 -24.61 -0.39
CA ASN A 5 7.05 -23.43 0.39
C ASN A 5 7.73 -22.38 -0.48
N GLU A 6 8.62 -22.79 -1.38
CA GLU A 6 9.29 -21.88 -2.31
C GLU A 6 8.27 -21.18 -3.22
N LYS A 7 7.30 -21.92 -3.76
CA LYS A 7 6.24 -21.34 -4.58
C LYS A 7 5.36 -20.34 -3.80
N ARG A 8 5.27 -20.51 -2.47
CA ARG A 8 4.48 -19.62 -1.63
C ARG A 8 5.19 -18.31 -1.30
N VAL A 9 6.51 -18.21 -1.57
CA VAL A 9 7.31 -17.04 -1.23
C VAL A 9 7.44 -16.04 -2.39
N ILE A 10 6.71 -16.25 -3.51
CA ILE A 10 6.78 -15.36 -4.68
C ILE A 10 5.91 -14.11 -4.57
N MET A 11 5.42 -13.82 -3.37
CA MET A 11 4.70 -12.57 -3.13
C MET A 11 5.12 -11.98 -1.80
N ASN A 12 5.12 -10.67 -1.72
CA ASN A 12 5.43 -9.93 -0.52
C ASN A 12 4.14 -9.50 0.17
N VAL A 13 4.02 -9.84 1.45
CA VAL A 13 2.89 -9.41 2.29
C VAL A 13 3.45 -8.50 3.36
N GLU A 14 3.09 -7.23 3.31
CA GLU A 14 3.69 -6.20 4.14
C GLU A 14 2.65 -5.27 4.74
N ILE A 15 2.99 -4.68 5.88
CA ILE A 15 2.27 -3.54 6.42
C ILE A 15 3.29 -2.58 7.02
N THR A 16 3.18 -1.30 6.64
CA THR A 16 4.09 -0.25 7.07
C THR A 16 3.30 0.88 7.69
N ARG A 17 3.76 1.38 8.83
CA ARG A 17 3.17 2.53 9.49
C ARG A 17 3.92 3.79 9.12
N PHE A 18 3.18 4.79 8.63
CA PHE A 18 3.68 6.12 8.31
C PHE A 18 3.02 7.15 9.23
N LYS A 19 3.74 8.21 9.56
CA LYS A 19 3.18 9.28 10.37
C LYS A 19 2.68 10.40 9.46
N VAL A 20 1.53 10.97 9.80
CA VAL A 20 0.97 12.11 9.10
C VAL A 20 1.52 13.40 9.72
N LYS A 21 1.88 14.36 8.88
CA LYS A 21 2.31 15.68 9.34
C LYS A 21 1.21 16.36 10.14
N LYS A 22 1.60 17.09 11.19
CA LYS A 22 0.65 17.89 11.97
C LYS A 22 -0.11 18.85 11.07
N GLY A 23 -1.41 18.96 11.30
CA GLY A 23 -2.27 19.89 10.56
C GLY A 23 -2.70 19.39 9.20
N LYS A 24 -2.35 18.15 8.83
CA LYS A 24 -2.70 17.59 7.51
C LYS A 24 -3.85 16.60 7.52
N ALA A 25 -4.55 16.45 8.64
CA ALA A 25 -5.68 15.51 8.73
C ALA A 25 -6.73 15.75 7.65
N ALA A 26 -7.11 17.00 7.42
CA ALA A 26 -8.09 17.33 6.38
C ALA A 26 -7.58 17.01 4.97
N ARG A 27 -6.30 17.20 4.75
CA ARG A 27 -5.68 16.87 3.45
C ARG A 27 -5.62 15.36 3.24
N VAL A 28 -5.41 14.59 4.30
CA VAL A 28 -5.50 13.14 4.24
C VAL A 28 -6.93 12.71 3.89
N ASP A 29 -7.95 13.38 4.45
CA ASP A 29 -9.35 13.11 4.09
C ASP A 29 -9.58 13.29 2.59
N GLU A 30 -9.04 14.36 2.01
CA GLU A 30 -9.14 14.61 0.57
C GLU A 30 -8.42 13.53 -0.24
N TRP A 31 -7.24 13.14 0.21
CA TRP A 31 -6.43 12.09 -0.43
C TRP A 31 -7.18 10.77 -0.48
N MET A 32 -7.72 10.33 0.66
CA MET A 32 -8.46 9.07 0.73
C MET A 32 -9.74 9.13 -0.10
N ARG A 33 -10.42 10.26 -0.10
CA ARG A 33 -11.60 10.47 -0.95
C ARG A 33 -11.21 10.40 -2.43
N PHE A 34 -10.11 11.05 -2.79
CA PHE A 34 -9.60 11.04 -4.16
C PHE A 34 -9.37 9.61 -4.67
N LEU A 35 -8.68 8.79 -3.86
CA LEU A 35 -8.42 7.39 -4.23
C LEU A 35 -9.72 6.60 -4.39
N ASN A 36 -10.67 6.79 -3.50
CA ASN A 36 -11.97 6.11 -3.57
C ASN A 36 -12.80 6.56 -4.77
N GLU A 37 -12.78 7.84 -5.09
CA GLU A 37 -13.54 8.39 -6.24
C GLU A 37 -12.95 7.96 -7.58
N HIS A 38 -11.65 7.70 -7.63
CA HIS A 38 -10.95 7.29 -8.85
C HIS A 38 -10.51 5.83 -8.81
N MET A 39 -11.30 5.00 -8.14
CA MET A 39 -10.93 3.59 -7.93
C MET A 39 -10.67 2.83 -9.23
N GLU A 40 -11.41 3.09 -10.28
CA GLU A 40 -11.18 2.42 -11.57
C GLU A 40 -9.77 2.68 -12.09
N ASP A 41 -9.32 3.93 -12.04
CA ASP A 41 -7.97 4.30 -12.46
C ASP A 41 -6.90 3.74 -11.53
N VAL A 42 -7.18 3.76 -10.21
CA VAL A 42 -6.27 3.18 -9.22
C VAL A 42 -6.04 1.69 -9.51
N LEU A 43 -7.11 0.95 -9.76
CA LEU A 43 -7.00 -0.49 -10.00
C LEU A 43 -6.19 -0.82 -11.26
N VAL A 44 -6.24 0.04 -12.28
CA VAL A 44 -5.41 -0.13 -13.47
C VAL A 44 -3.93 -0.05 -13.11
N THR A 45 -3.54 0.91 -12.27
CA THR A 45 -2.13 1.05 -11.87
C THR A 45 -1.66 -0.11 -11.01
N LEU A 46 -2.55 -0.68 -10.20
CA LEU A 46 -2.19 -1.84 -9.36
C LEU A 46 -1.81 -3.06 -10.22
N GLU A 47 -2.43 -3.24 -11.36
CA GLU A 47 -2.06 -4.34 -12.25
C GLU A 47 -0.62 -4.22 -12.73
N GLY A 48 -0.19 -3.01 -13.14
CA GLY A 48 1.18 -2.77 -13.57
C GLY A 48 2.19 -2.98 -12.47
N GLU A 49 1.82 -2.70 -11.23
CA GLU A 49 2.65 -2.90 -10.05
C GLU A 49 2.63 -4.34 -9.54
N LYS A 50 1.82 -5.20 -10.12
CA LYS A 50 1.51 -6.54 -9.62
C LYS A 50 1.04 -6.52 -8.18
N MET A 51 0.27 -5.51 -7.85
CA MET A 51 -0.31 -5.34 -6.53
C MET A 51 -1.66 -6.04 -6.48
N TYR A 52 -1.74 -7.15 -5.75
CA TYR A 52 -2.96 -7.95 -5.66
C TYR A 52 -3.95 -7.37 -4.66
N VAL A 53 -3.45 -6.85 -3.56
CA VAL A 53 -4.26 -6.20 -2.53
C VAL A 53 -3.48 -5.03 -1.99
N GLU A 54 -4.13 -3.88 -1.89
CA GLU A 54 -3.57 -2.72 -1.22
C GLU A 54 -4.66 -2.07 -0.40
N THR A 55 -4.40 -1.86 0.90
CA THR A 55 -5.39 -1.30 1.80
C THR A 55 -4.72 -0.32 2.75
N ILE A 56 -5.35 0.82 2.93
CA ILE A 56 -4.84 1.88 3.80
C ILE A 56 -5.72 1.95 5.04
N PHE A 57 -5.09 1.87 6.20
CA PHE A 57 -5.76 2.03 7.49
C PHE A 57 -5.29 3.32 8.15
N ARG A 58 -6.11 3.89 8.99
CA ARG A 58 -5.81 5.16 9.65
C ARG A 58 -5.99 5.01 11.15
N GLU A 59 -5.07 5.60 11.93
CA GLU A 59 -5.11 5.53 13.38
C GLU A 59 -4.78 6.88 13.99
N HIS A 60 -5.54 7.25 15.03
CA HIS A 60 -5.21 8.37 15.90
C HIS A 60 -4.73 7.77 17.21
N LEU A 61 -3.51 8.12 17.62
CA LEU A 61 -2.90 7.55 18.83
C LEU A 61 -2.10 8.64 19.54
N ASN A 62 -2.45 8.94 20.78
CA ASN A 62 -1.75 9.92 21.61
C ASN A 62 -1.57 11.28 20.93
N GLY A 63 -2.64 11.76 20.27
CA GLY A 63 -2.61 13.04 19.60
C GLY A 63 -1.90 13.07 18.26
N GLU A 64 -1.37 11.94 17.83
CA GLU A 64 -0.71 11.79 16.54
C GLU A 64 -1.58 10.99 15.59
N GLU A 65 -1.33 11.13 14.29
CA GLU A 65 -2.08 10.42 13.27
C GLU A 65 -1.13 9.58 12.42
N TYR A 66 -1.54 8.34 12.14
CA TYR A 66 -0.76 7.38 11.37
C TYR A 66 -1.59 6.78 10.26
N LEU A 67 -0.94 6.42 9.16
CA LEU A 67 -1.50 5.61 8.10
C LEU A 67 -0.74 4.30 8.04
N TYR A 68 -1.47 3.21 7.92
CA TYR A 68 -0.89 1.88 7.72
C TYR A 68 -1.15 1.46 6.29
N TRP A 69 -0.09 1.13 5.60
CA TRP A 69 -0.16 0.66 4.23
C TRP A 69 0.04 -0.84 4.20
N TYR A 70 -1.03 -1.58 3.92
CA TYR A 70 -1.01 -3.03 3.83
C TYR A 70 -1.02 -3.44 2.37
N SER A 71 -0.16 -4.38 1.98
CA SER A 71 -0.09 -4.83 0.60
C SER A 71 0.21 -6.31 0.47
N VAL A 72 -0.32 -6.89 -0.59
CA VAL A 72 0.06 -8.22 -1.08
C VAL A 72 0.50 -8.00 -2.52
N GLN A 73 1.78 -8.16 -2.79
CA GLN A 73 2.38 -7.77 -4.07
C GLN A 73 3.22 -8.90 -4.67
N GLY A 74 3.08 -9.10 -5.97
CA GLY A 74 3.91 -10.02 -6.73
C GLY A 74 5.29 -9.42 -7.03
N ILE A 75 6.17 -10.25 -7.59
CA ILE A 75 7.54 -9.84 -7.91
C ILE A 75 7.61 -9.34 -9.36
N GLY A 76 8.41 -8.30 -9.59
CA GLY A 76 8.68 -7.79 -10.93
C GLY A 76 7.69 -6.79 -11.47
N GLY A 77 6.86 -6.20 -10.61
CA GLY A 77 5.96 -5.14 -11.03
C GLY A 77 6.67 -3.79 -11.14
N GLN A 78 5.98 -2.83 -11.79
CA GLN A 78 6.47 -1.47 -11.92
C GLN A 78 6.40 -0.74 -10.57
N GLU A 79 7.43 0.05 -10.26
CA GLU A 79 7.41 0.93 -9.10
C GLU A 79 6.46 2.10 -9.33
N VAL A 80 5.74 2.54 -8.29
CA VAL A 80 4.82 3.67 -8.40
C VAL A 80 5.52 4.95 -8.82
N GLU A 81 6.76 5.16 -8.37
CA GLU A 81 7.58 6.32 -8.70
C GLU A 81 7.95 6.38 -10.18
N GLN A 82 7.93 5.24 -10.86
CA GLN A 82 8.25 5.13 -12.29
C GLN A 82 7.02 5.22 -13.17
N SER A 83 5.82 5.25 -12.57
CA SER A 83 4.58 5.30 -13.31
C SER A 83 4.36 6.66 -13.96
N GLU A 84 3.91 6.66 -15.22
CA GLU A 84 3.51 7.86 -15.93
C GLU A 84 2.01 8.12 -15.84
N HIS A 85 1.26 7.25 -15.17
CA HIS A 85 -0.18 7.42 -15.02
C HIS A 85 -0.49 8.62 -14.13
N TRP A 86 -1.46 9.44 -14.55
CA TRP A 86 -1.80 10.68 -13.84
C TRP A 86 -2.23 10.44 -12.39
N ILE A 87 -2.91 9.32 -12.13
CA ILE A 87 -3.40 8.99 -10.79
C ILE A 87 -2.24 8.76 -9.82
N ASP A 88 -1.17 8.09 -10.29
CA ASP A 88 0.01 7.84 -9.47
C ASP A 88 0.78 9.12 -9.19
N LYS A 89 0.85 10.02 -10.16
CA LYS A 89 1.50 11.32 -9.98
C LYS A 89 0.74 12.15 -8.94
N LYS A 90 -0.58 12.15 -9.00
CA LYS A 90 -1.41 12.85 -8.03
C LYS A 90 -1.30 12.23 -6.64
N HIS A 91 -1.26 10.91 -6.59
CA HIS A 91 -1.06 10.16 -5.35
C HIS A 91 0.26 10.55 -4.68
N LEU A 92 1.35 10.64 -5.44
CA LEU A 92 2.65 11.05 -4.92
C LEU A 92 2.65 12.50 -4.42
N GLU A 93 1.89 13.39 -5.05
CA GLU A 93 1.72 14.77 -4.56
C GLU A 93 1.09 14.78 -3.17
N PHE A 94 0.00 14.01 -2.98
CA PHE A 94 -0.65 13.87 -1.68
C PHE A 94 0.32 13.30 -0.65
N TRP A 95 1.05 12.27 -1.06
CA TRP A 95 2.03 11.61 -0.19
C TRP A 95 3.06 12.63 0.33
N ASN A 96 3.67 13.37 -0.58
CA ASN A 96 4.70 14.36 -0.23
C ASN A 96 4.16 15.46 0.67
N GLU A 97 2.90 15.81 0.51
CA GLU A 97 2.26 16.84 1.31
C GLU A 97 1.88 16.36 2.72
N CYS A 98 1.43 15.11 2.84
CA CYS A 98 0.82 14.59 4.06
C CYS A 98 1.74 13.75 4.94
N ILE A 99 2.69 13.02 4.36
CA ILE A 99 3.52 12.09 5.12
C ILE A 99 4.74 12.80 5.70
N ASP A 100 4.94 12.60 6.99
CA ASP A 100 6.08 13.15 7.73
C ASP A 100 7.32 12.30 7.47
N GLU A 101 8.20 12.78 6.59
CA GLU A 101 9.42 12.08 6.21
C GLU A 101 10.48 12.09 7.32
N THR A 102 10.32 12.92 8.35
CA THR A 102 11.25 12.92 9.50
C THR A 102 10.97 11.75 10.44
N PHE A 103 9.79 11.14 10.32
CA PHE A 103 9.44 9.95 11.07
C PHE A 103 9.83 8.72 10.25
N ARG A 104 10.68 7.87 10.82
CA ARG A 104 11.09 6.64 10.15
C ARG A 104 9.90 5.69 10.05
N PRO A 105 9.49 5.27 8.85
CA PRO A 105 8.41 4.31 8.70
C PRO A 105 8.70 3.02 9.46
N VAL A 106 7.66 2.42 10.02
CA VAL A 106 7.81 1.18 10.79
C VAL A 106 7.21 0.02 10.00
N ASP A 107 8.09 -0.85 9.51
CA ASP A 107 7.65 -2.09 8.88
C ASP A 107 7.34 -3.09 9.99
N LEU A 108 6.08 -3.53 10.05
CA LEU A 108 5.71 -4.55 11.02
C LEU A 108 6.21 -5.90 10.50
N GLN A 109 6.62 -6.76 11.42
CA GLN A 109 7.14 -8.07 11.06
C GLN A 109 5.99 -8.99 10.64
N THR A 110 6.09 -9.54 9.44
CA THR A 110 5.14 -10.55 8.95
C THR A 110 5.38 -11.85 9.68
N GLU A 111 4.38 -12.32 10.43
CA GLU A 111 4.50 -13.56 11.19
C GLU A 111 3.88 -14.75 10.46
N VAL A 112 2.65 -14.60 9.98
CA VAL A 112 1.92 -15.68 9.32
C VAL A 112 1.12 -15.11 8.16
N VAL A 113 1.25 -15.72 6.99
CA VAL A 113 0.45 -15.39 5.82
C VAL A 113 -0.57 -16.50 5.59
N MET A 114 -1.85 -16.17 5.68
CA MET A 114 -2.93 -17.13 5.53
C MET A 114 -3.82 -16.73 4.36
N ILE A 115 -3.51 -17.25 3.20
CA ILE A 115 -4.29 -17.01 1.98
C ILE A 115 -4.71 -18.39 1.45
N PRO A 116 -6.03 -18.68 1.37
CA PRO A 116 -6.49 -19.95 0.84
C PRO A 116 -5.95 -20.19 -0.57
N GLU A 117 -5.63 -21.42 -0.90
CA GLU A 117 -5.01 -21.78 -2.17
C GLU A 117 -5.80 -21.27 -3.38
N ARG A 118 -7.13 -21.39 -3.32
CA ARG A 118 -8.00 -20.92 -4.40
C ARG A 118 -7.82 -19.43 -4.68
N VAL A 119 -7.69 -18.63 -3.61
CA VAL A 119 -7.49 -17.19 -3.73
C VAL A 119 -6.09 -16.89 -4.25
N ARG A 120 -5.10 -17.59 -3.71
CA ARG A 120 -3.70 -17.38 -4.10
C ARG A 120 -3.44 -17.74 -5.56
N LYS A 121 -4.11 -18.78 -6.08
CA LYS A 121 -4.00 -19.15 -7.49
C LYS A 121 -4.45 -18.03 -8.41
N SER A 122 -5.45 -17.26 -8.01
CA SER A 122 -5.92 -16.14 -8.82
C SER A 122 -4.96 -14.96 -8.80
N MET A 123 -3.99 -14.97 -7.89
CA MET A 123 -2.95 -13.94 -7.78
C MET A 123 -1.70 -14.28 -8.61
N GLU A 124 -1.66 -15.43 -9.23
CA GLU A 124 -0.53 -15.86 -10.07
C GLU A 124 -0.76 -15.48 -11.57
#